data_d655cffd85760d7b4ac61fb589a3fc0a
#
_entry.id   d655cffd85760d7b4ac61fb589a3fc0a
#
_cell.length_a   1.000
_cell.length_b   1.000
_cell.length_c   1.000
_cell.angle_alpha   90.00
_cell.angle_beta   90.00
_cell.angle_gamma   90.00
#
_symmetry.space_group_name_H-M   'P 1'
#
loop_
_entity.id
_entity.type
_entity.pdbx_description
1 polymer ?
#
loop_
_entity_poly.entity_id
_entity_poly.type
_entity_poly.pdbx_seq_one_letter_code
_entity_poly.pdbx_strand_id
1 'polypeptide(L)'
;KNLVIPQTMLNLGKGLADVTKLARIGYTNHVLAVVAPLAECQQRGREREIKTGKRYQPLEFERSIQAIPEVIAACNGRYKVVRAIEQNEGSMQRMGYRILAE
;
A
#
# COMPACT_ATOMS: atom_id res chain seq x y z
N LYS A 1 -17.54 -9.45 -12.28
CA LYS A 1 -16.08 -9.58 -12.37
C LYS A 1 -15.40 -9.00 -11.15
N ASN A 2 -14.35 -9.66 -10.69
CA ASN A 2 -13.51 -9.15 -9.63
C ASN A 2 -12.33 -8.38 -10.22
N LEU A 3 -12.02 -7.24 -9.61
CA LEU A 3 -10.90 -6.40 -10.01
C LEU A 3 -9.90 -6.29 -8.86
N VAL A 4 -8.62 -6.33 -9.19
CA VAL A 4 -7.54 -6.02 -8.25
C VAL A 4 -6.78 -4.82 -8.81
N ILE A 5 -6.78 -3.71 -8.06
CA ILE A 5 -6.18 -2.46 -8.51
C ILE A 5 -5.07 -2.08 -7.53
N PRO A 6 -3.79 -2.30 -7.87
CA PRO A 6 -2.69 -1.82 -7.04
C PRO A 6 -2.54 -0.29 -7.20
N GLN A 7 -2.46 0.41 -6.06
CA GLN A 7 -2.29 1.87 -6.05
C GLN A 7 -1.43 2.31 -4.88
N THR A 8 -0.68 3.39 -5.09
CA THR A 8 0.11 4.04 -4.03
C THR A 8 -0.66 5.11 -3.27
N MET A 9 -1.78 5.57 -3.81
CA MET A 9 -2.61 6.66 -3.28
C MET A 9 -1.84 7.98 -3.10
N LEU A 10 -0.84 8.24 -3.94
CA LEU A 10 -0.11 9.51 -3.93
C LEU A 10 -1.01 10.69 -4.30
N ASN A 11 -1.95 10.47 -5.21
CA ASN A 11 -3.02 11.41 -5.50
C ASN A 11 -4.30 10.89 -4.82
N LEU A 12 -4.51 11.29 -3.58
CA LEU A 12 -5.63 10.81 -2.78
C LEU A 12 -6.98 11.16 -3.40
N GLY A 13 -7.11 12.37 -3.93
CA GLY A 13 -8.36 12.81 -4.56
C GLY A 13 -8.77 11.90 -5.72
N LYS A 14 -7.83 11.54 -6.58
CA LYS A 14 -8.08 10.62 -7.70
C LYS A 14 -8.41 9.21 -7.21
N GLY A 15 -7.66 8.72 -6.22
CA GLY A 15 -7.89 7.40 -5.65
C GLY A 15 -9.27 7.27 -5.04
N LEU A 16 -9.71 8.26 -4.27
CA LEU A 16 -11.05 8.29 -3.67
C LEU A 16 -12.15 8.42 -4.73
N ALA A 17 -11.91 9.18 -5.79
CA ALA A 17 -12.86 9.29 -6.91
C ALA A 17 -13.05 7.94 -7.61
N ASP A 18 -11.98 7.17 -7.79
CA ASP A 18 -12.04 5.83 -8.38
C ASP A 18 -12.82 4.86 -7.50
N VAL A 19 -12.61 4.89 -6.19
CA VAL A 19 -13.35 4.07 -5.22
C VAL A 19 -14.84 4.41 -5.28
N THR A 20 -15.18 5.68 -5.30
CA THR A 20 -16.58 6.14 -5.38
C THR A 20 -17.23 5.71 -6.69
N LYS A 21 -16.52 5.83 -7.80
CA LYS A 21 -17.00 5.42 -9.12
C LYS A 21 -17.31 3.91 -9.15
N LEU A 22 -16.41 3.09 -8.64
CA LEU A 22 -16.60 1.64 -8.58
C LEU A 22 -17.78 1.25 -7.71
N ALA A 23 -17.98 1.92 -6.58
CA ALA A 23 -19.13 1.69 -5.71
C ALA A 23 -20.44 2.01 -6.41
N ARG A 24 -20.48 3.09 -7.20
CA ARG A 24 -21.68 3.50 -7.96
C ARG A 24 -22.09 2.49 -9.01
N ILE A 25 -21.14 1.78 -9.60
CA ILE A 25 -21.44 0.76 -10.62
C ILE A 25 -21.61 -0.65 -10.03
N GLY A 26 -21.71 -0.76 -8.71
CA GLY A 26 -22.08 -1.99 -8.02
C GLY A 26 -20.95 -2.81 -7.44
N TYR A 27 -19.70 -2.31 -7.43
CA TYR A 27 -18.59 -3.01 -6.80
C TYR A 27 -18.55 -2.78 -5.29
N THR A 28 -18.20 -3.83 -4.56
CA THR A 28 -17.80 -3.71 -3.16
C THR A 28 -16.29 -3.58 -3.09
N ASN A 29 -15.83 -2.47 -2.51
CA ASN A 29 -14.40 -2.18 -2.43
C ASN A 29 -13.82 -2.67 -1.12
N HIS A 30 -12.95 -3.65 -1.20
CA HIS A 30 -12.13 -4.12 -0.08
C HIS A 30 -10.75 -3.51 -0.19
N VAL A 31 -10.17 -3.14 0.93
CA VAL A 31 -8.86 -2.49 0.99
C VAL A 31 -7.85 -3.40 1.66
N LEU A 32 -6.74 -3.66 0.99
CA LEU A 32 -5.57 -4.31 1.57
C LEU A 32 -4.43 -3.29 1.53
N ALA A 33 -4.09 -2.75 2.69
CA ALA A 33 -2.98 -1.81 2.82
C ALA A 33 -1.73 -2.54 3.30
N VAL A 34 -0.67 -2.48 2.51
CA VAL A 34 0.62 -3.08 2.85
C VAL A 34 1.56 -1.96 3.27
N VAL A 35 2.05 -2.04 4.50
CA VAL A 35 2.92 -1.01 5.07
C VAL A 35 4.25 -1.61 5.51
N ALA A 36 5.24 -0.75 5.67
CA ALA A 36 6.54 -1.07 6.25
C ALA A 36 7.02 0.15 7.04
N PRO A 37 7.96 -0.01 7.98
CA PRO A 37 8.54 1.14 8.66
C PRO A 37 9.09 2.15 7.65
N LEU A 38 8.85 3.44 7.91
CA LEU A 38 9.24 4.50 7.00
C LEU A 38 10.74 4.46 6.66
N ALA A 39 11.57 4.17 7.67
CA ALA A 39 13.02 4.06 7.48
C ALA A 39 13.39 2.96 6.48
N GLU A 40 12.73 1.80 6.54
CA GLU A 40 12.96 0.71 5.57
C GLU A 40 12.52 1.11 4.16
N CYS A 41 11.38 1.78 4.04
CA CYS A 41 10.89 2.27 2.74
C CYS A 41 11.87 3.28 2.12
N GLN A 42 12.38 4.18 2.94
CA GLN A 42 13.34 5.18 2.50
C GLN A 42 14.67 4.54 2.07
N GLN A 43 15.15 3.56 2.82
CA GLN A 43 16.37 2.83 2.48
C GLN A 43 16.20 2.09 1.15
N ARG A 44 15.13 1.36 0.96
CA ARG A 44 14.83 0.65 -0.29
C ARG A 44 14.70 1.62 -1.47
N GLY A 45 14.07 2.77 -1.26
CA GLY A 45 13.96 3.80 -2.27
C GLY A 45 15.31 4.33 -2.73
N ARG A 46 16.22 4.59 -1.78
CA ARG A 46 17.59 5.04 -2.08
C ARG A 46 18.37 3.96 -2.82
N GLU A 47 18.28 2.71 -2.39
CA GLU A 47 18.94 1.59 -3.07
C GLU A 47 18.44 1.42 -4.50
N ARG A 48 17.12 1.55 -4.69
CA ARG A 48 16.51 1.47 -6.01
C ARG A 48 16.95 2.60 -6.92
N GLU A 49 17.09 3.81 -6.40
CA GLU A 49 17.61 4.95 -7.16
C GLU A 49 19.02 4.67 -7.65
N ILE A 50 19.89 4.14 -6.81
CA ILE A 50 21.27 3.77 -7.17
C ILE A 50 21.26 2.69 -8.25
N LYS A 51 20.44 1.68 -8.13
CA LYS A 51 20.41 0.54 -9.08
C LYS A 51 19.74 0.84 -10.40
N THR A 52 18.64 1.59 -10.38
CA THR A 52 17.77 1.76 -11.55
C THR A 52 17.79 3.18 -12.13
N GLY A 53 18.36 4.14 -11.41
CA GLY A 53 18.34 5.56 -11.79
C GLY A 53 16.98 6.24 -11.61
N LYS A 54 15.98 5.55 -11.08
CA LYS A 54 14.67 6.16 -10.77
C LYS A 54 14.79 7.10 -9.60
N ARG A 55 14.29 8.32 -9.77
CA ARG A 55 14.36 9.35 -8.75
C ARG A 55 13.61 8.92 -7.47
N TYR A 56 14.31 8.98 -6.34
CA TYR A 56 13.75 8.74 -5.04
C TYR A 56 13.11 10.01 -4.47
N GLN A 57 11.86 9.88 -3.99
CA GLN A 57 11.15 10.98 -3.36
C GLN A 57 10.71 10.56 -1.95
N PRO A 58 11.42 11.02 -0.91
CA PRO A 58 11.15 10.58 0.46
C PRO A 58 9.71 10.83 0.92
N LEU A 59 9.10 11.94 0.50
CA LEU A 59 7.76 12.32 0.91
C LEU A 59 6.64 11.43 0.33
N GLU A 60 6.93 10.68 -0.73
CA GLU A 60 5.93 9.81 -1.35
C GLU A 60 5.47 8.69 -0.40
N PHE A 61 6.41 8.05 0.29
CA PHE A 61 6.07 7.01 1.26
C PHE A 61 5.22 7.55 2.40
N GLU A 62 5.55 8.72 2.88
CA GLU A 62 4.82 9.39 3.95
C GLU A 62 3.40 9.72 3.51
N ARG A 63 3.22 10.25 2.30
CA ARG A 63 1.90 10.55 1.73
C ARG A 63 1.07 9.29 1.54
N SER A 64 1.67 8.20 1.05
CA SER A 64 0.96 6.94 0.89
C SER A 64 0.46 6.38 2.22
N ILE A 65 1.28 6.45 3.27
CA ILE A 65 0.91 5.99 4.60
C ILE A 65 -0.21 6.86 5.18
N GLN A 66 -0.13 8.16 5.04
CA GLN A 66 -1.14 9.10 5.52
C GLN A 66 -2.49 8.94 4.81
N ALA A 67 -2.48 8.43 3.58
CA ALA A 67 -3.69 8.19 2.81
C ALA A 67 -4.49 6.98 3.31
N ILE A 68 -3.88 6.03 4.02
CA ILE A 68 -4.53 4.78 4.42
C ILE A 68 -5.83 4.98 5.21
N PRO A 69 -5.88 5.81 6.28
CA PRO A 69 -7.12 6.03 7.01
C PRO A 69 -8.24 6.59 6.14
N GLU A 70 -7.91 7.48 5.21
CA GLU A 70 -8.86 8.10 4.30
C GLU A 70 -9.46 7.07 3.33
N VAL A 71 -8.62 6.19 2.79
CA VAL A 71 -9.06 5.12 1.89
C VAL A 71 -9.92 4.11 2.61
N ILE A 72 -9.55 3.73 3.83
CA ILE A 72 -10.34 2.81 4.67
C ILE A 72 -11.72 3.40 4.97
N ALA A 73 -11.78 4.70 5.31
CA ALA A 73 -13.03 5.39 5.56
C ALA A 73 -13.95 5.44 4.33
N ALA A 74 -13.37 5.46 3.13
CA ALA A 74 -14.12 5.50 1.88
C ALA A 74 -14.54 4.12 1.37
N CYS A 75 -13.92 3.03 1.83
CA CYS A 75 -14.27 1.70 1.35
C CYS A 75 -15.62 1.27 1.92
N ASN A 76 -16.38 0.51 1.11
CA ASN A 76 -17.67 -0.04 1.49
C ASN A 76 -17.62 -1.54 1.77
N GLY A 77 -16.44 -2.11 1.86
CA GLY A 77 -16.19 -3.50 2.17
C GLY A 77 -15.32 -3.66 3.41
N ARG A 78 -14.54 -4.72 3.42
CA ARG A 78 -13.61 -5.03 4.51
C ARG A 78 -12.24 -4.41 4.25
N TYR A 79 -11.47 -4.21 5.31
CA TYR A 79 -10.10 -3.75 5.17
C TYR A 79 -9.14 -4.58 6.03
N LYS A 80 -7.89 -4.64 5.59
CA LYS A 80 -6.76 -5.14 6.37
C LYS A 80 -5.57 -4.23 6.17
N VAL A 81 -4.84 -3.98 7.24
CA VAL A 81 -3.55 -3.31 7.19
C VAL A 81 -2.50 -4.32 7.62
N VAL A 82 -1.59 -4.64 6.74
CA VAL A 82 -0.58 -5.67 6.98
C VAL A 82 0.82 -5.10 6.82
N ARG A 83 1.76 -5.66 7.58
CA ARG A 83 3.18 -5.39 7.45
C ARG A 83 3.86 -6.63 6.86
N ALA A 84 4.58 -6.45 5.76
CA ALA A 84 5.42 -7.50 5.21
C ALA A 84 6.62 -7.74 6.13
N ILE A 85 6.86 -9.00 6.44
CA ILE A 85 7.97 -9.42 7.30
C ILE A 85 8.84 -10.37 6.52
N GLU A 86 10.13 -10.04 6.44
CA GLU A 86 11.13 -10.93 5.87
C GLU A 86 11.56 -11.93 6.93
N GLN A 87 11.38 -13.22 6.63
CA GLN A 87 11.78 -14.31 7.52
C GLN A 87 12.90 -15.10 6.87
N ASN A 88 14.02 -15.21 7.58
CA ASN A 88 15.15 -16.02 7.15
C ASN A 88 15.19 -17.33 7.95
N GLU A 89 15.00 -18.44 7.25
CA GLU A 89 15.17 -19.79 7.81
C GLU A 89 16.33 -20.47 7.09
N GLY A 90 17.50 -20.49 7.74
CA GLY A 90 18.72 -21.02 7.12
C GLY A 90 19.12 -20.22 5.89
N SER A 91 19.21 -20.89 4.73
CA SER A 91 19.53 -20.25 3.43
C SER A 91 18.30 -19.79 2.66
N MET A 92 17.10 -20.01 3.19
CA MET A 92 15.85 -19.66 2.51
C MET A 92 15.26 -18.37 3.08
N GLN A 93 15.00 -17.41 2.20
CA GLN A 93 14.22 -16.23 2.50
C GLN A 93 12.74 -16.55 2.30
N ARG A 94 11.93 -16.28 3.32
CA ARG A 94 10.48 -16.35 3.23
C ARG A 94 9.87 -15.01 3.54
N MET A 95 8.86 -14.63 2.77
CA MET A 95 8.07 -13.45 3.05
C MET A 95 6.80 -13.87 3.79
N GLY A 96 6.62 -13.32 4.98
CA GLY A 96 5.41 -13.43 5.76
C GLY A 96 4.73 -12.09 5.90
N TYR A 97 3.65 -12.04 6.67
CA TYR A 97 2.99 -10.78 7.00
C TYR A 97 2.42 -10.82 8.40
N ARG A 98 2.26 -9.64 8.96
CA ARG A 98 1.64 -9.42 10.26
C ARG A 98 0.44 -8.50 10.08
N ILE A 99 -0.71 -8.88 10.61
CA ILE A 99 -1.91 -8.04 10.56
C ILE A 99 -1.81 -6.98 11.65
N LEU A 100 -1.90 -5.72 11.26
CA LEU A 100 -1.87 -4.58 12.17
C LEU A 100 -3.26 -4.06 12.51
N ALA A 101 -4.21 -4.16 11.57
CA ALA A 101 -5.60 -3.73 11.75
C ALA A 101 -6.52 -4.44 10.76
N GLU A 102 -7.76 -4.62 11.17
CA GLU A 102 -8.83 -5.18 10.32
C GLU A 102 -10.14 -4.42 10.58
#